data_6a5dacfd95708effa6cb625a50bb79c0
#
_entry.id   6a5dacfd95708effa6cb625a50bb79c0
#
_cell.length_a   1.000
_cell.length_b   1.000
_cell.length_c   1.000
_cell.angle_alpha   90.00
_cell.angle_beta   90.00
_cell.angle_gamma   90.00
#
_symmetry.space_group_name_H-M   'P 1'
#
loop_
_entity.id
_entity.type
_entity.pdbx_description
1 polymer ?
#
loop_
_entity_poly.entity_id
_entity_poly.type
_entity_poly.pdbx_seq_one_letter_code
_entity_poly.pdbx_strand_id
1 'polypeptide(L)'
;MTLEQLRIFIAVAEREHVTRAAEALGLTQSAASGAVAALEREFGTRLFHRVGRGIALTEAGHVFFTEARAILNRAEQAALTMREIAGLARGRLAIKASQTIANHFLPLRLVAFRHAYPGVGLAVSIGNSAEVARAILEGDAELGFVEGPGETLIQPRLAAEPIAQDRLVMVVAPDHPWAGRGTPDAAALVAGSWVLREDGSGTRAMFFEALAGLGIDHAAVDVAIELPANNSVLTAVSGGAGATILSELVCADALAAGKVVEVPVQLPRRTYFAVQHQDRTRTRAAAALLALLREAPQEGEGGRD
;
A
#
# COMPACT_ATOMS: atom_id res chain seq x y z
N MET A 1 -21.45 20.06 14.48
CA MET A 1 -20.56 18.86 14.38
C MET A 1 -19.31 19.10 15.23
N THR A 2 -18.89 18.13 16.07
CA THR A 2 -17.70 18.17 16.93
C THR A 2 -16.78 16.97 16.64
N LEU A 3 -15.47 17.09 16.98
CA LEU A 3 -14.53 15.97 16.82
C LEU A 3 -14.96 14.73 17.63
N GLU A 4 -15.59 14.94 18.78
CA GLU A 4 -16.09 13.84 19.61
C GLU A 4 -17.26 13.11 18.94
N GLN A 5 -18.19 13.85 18.32
CA GLN A 5 -19.26 13.24 17.51
C GLN A 5 -18.71 12.43 16.33
N LEU A 6 -17.65 12.92 15.68
CA LEU A 6 -16.98 12.16 14.62
C LEU A 6 -16.34 10.87 15.14
N ARG A 7 -15.66 10.90 16.29
CA ARG A 7 -15.09 9.70 16.93
C ARG A 7 -16.17 8.66 17.24
N ILE A 8 -17.27 9.11 17.82
CA ILE A 8 -18.40 8.22 18.15
C ILE A 8 -19.00 7.62 16.87
N PHE A 9 -19.24 8.44 15.84
CA PHE A 9 -19.78 7.97 14.57
C PHE A 9 -18.89 6.91 13.92
N ILE A 10 -17.58 7.16 13.86
CA ILE A 10 -16.60 6.21 13.29
C ILE A 10 -16.60 4.91 14.11
N ALA A 11 -16.56 4.98 15.43
CA ALA A 11 -16.56 3.81 16.28
C ALA A 11 -17.82 2.95 16.09
N VAL A 12 -18.98 3.60 15.86
CA VAL A 12 -20.26 2.93 15.57
C VAL A 12 -20.23 2.29 14.19
N ALA A 13 -19.67 2.98 13.18
CA ALA A 13 -19.56 2.49 11.82
C ALA A 13 -18.65 1.24 11.71
N GLU A 14 -17.48 1.28 12.37
CA GLU A 14 -16.51 0.17 12.35
C GLU A 14 -17.05 -1.10 13.03
N ARG A 15 -17.96 -0.95 14.01
CA ARG A 15 -18.48 -2.08 14.80
C ARG A 15 -19.88 -2.51 14.37
N GLU A 16 -20.53 -1.72 13.53
CA GLU A 16 -21.92 -1.91 13.11
C GLU A 16 -22.89 -2.13 14.30
N HIS A 17 -22.51 -1.61 15.47
CA HIS A 17 -23.21 -1.85 16.72
C HIS A 17 -22.99 -0.73 17.74
N VAL A 18 -24.06 0.03 18.05
CA VAL A 18 -23.97 1.23 18.93
C VAL A 18 -23.47 0.89 20.34
N THR A 19 -23.96 -0.19 20.95
CA THR A 19 -23.57 -0.56 22.32
C THR A 19 -22.09 -0.92 22.41
N ARG A 20 -21.59 -1.75 21.49
CA ARG A 20 -20.17 -2.12 21.44
C ARG A 20 -19.26 -0.91 21.19
N ALA A 21 -19.72 0.02 20.36
CA ALA A 21 -18.99 1.27 20.14
C ALA A 21 -18.93 2.14 21.39
N ALA A 22 -20.05 2.29 22.09
CA ALA A 22 -20.13 3.03 23.34
C ALA A 22 -19.20 2.45 24.41
N GLU A 23 -19.23 1.12 24.61
CA GLU A 23 -18.34 0.40 25.53
C GLU A 23 -16.87 0.63 25.22
N ALA A 24 -16.48 0.55 23.93
CA ALA A 24 -15.10 0.76 23.49
C ALA A 24 -14.61 2.20 23.73
N LEU A 25 -15.53 3.17 23.79
CA LEU A 25 -15.23 4.58 24.06
C LEU A 25 -15.44 4.99 25.53
N GLY A 26 -15.86 4.06 26.39
CA GLY A 26 -16.20 4.35 27.79
C GLY A 26 -17.45 5.23 27.95
N LEU A 27 -18.38 5.16 26.99
CA LEU A 27 -19.62 5.95 26.96
C LEU A 27 -20.84 5.10 27.25
N THR A 28 -21.97 5.75 27.57
CA THR A 28 -23.27 5.08 27.60
C THR A 28 -23.81 4.89 26.18
N GLN A 29 -24.60 3.85 25.97
CA GLN A 29 -25.26 3.60 24.68
C GLN A 29 -26.15 4.80 24.26
N SER A 30 -26.83 5.43 25.21
CA SER A 30 -27.66 6.62 24.95
C SER A 30 -26.83 7.82 24.47
N ALA A 31 -25.63 8.03 25.03
CA ALA A 31 -24.73 9.10 24.58
C ALA A 31 -24.24 8.85 23.15
N ALA A 32 -23.80 7.62 22.83
CA ALA A 32 -23.38 7.28 21.48
C ALA A 32 -24.53 7.39 20.47
N SER A 33 -25.71 6.89 20.81
CA SER A 33 -26.89 7.01 19.97
C SER A 33 -27.31 8.48 19.76
N GLY A 34 -27.23 9.27 20.82
CA GLY A 34 -27.53 10.71 20.77
C GLY A 34 -26.59 11.50 19.88
N ALA A 35 -25.29 11.17 19.92
CA ALA A 35 -24.28 11.79 19.06
C ALA A 35 -24.52 11.49 17.58
N VAL A 36 -24.81 10.24 17.22
CA VAL A 36 -25.17 9.85 15.85
C VAL A 36 -26.44 10.57 15.41
N ALA A 37 -27.50 10.55 16.23
CA ALA A 37 -28.75 11.21 15.92
C ALA A 37 -28.61 12.73 15.78
N ALA A 38 -27.65 13.35 16.49
CA ALA A 38 -27.33 14.78 16.33
C ALA A 38 -26.72 15.09 14.97
N LEU A 39 -25.78 14.24 14.49
CA LEU A 39 -25.21 14.37 13.14
C LEU A 39 -26.27 14.17 12.06
N GLU A 40 -27.09 13.13 12.16
CA GLU A 40 -28.19 12.88 11.20
C GLU A 40 -29.18 14.05 11.13
N ARG A 41 -29.50 14.67 12.26
CA ARG A 41 -30.36 15.87 12.31
C ARG A 41 -29.68 17.10 11.71
N GLU A 42 -28.38 17.29 11.96
CA GLU A 42 -27.62 18.43 11.45
C GLU A 42 -27.55 18.37 9.90
N PHE A 43 -27.36 17.19 9.34
CA PHE A 43 -27.24 17.00 7.89
C PHE A 43 -28.59 16.67 7.19
N GLY A 44 -29.66 16.46 7.95
CA GLY A 44 -30.96 16.12 7.41
C GLY A 44 -31.03 14.76 6.68
N THR A 45 -30.06 13.87 6.93
CA THR A 45 -29.96 12.58 6.29
C THR A 45 -29.63 11.47 7.25
N ARG A 46 -30.05 10.24 6.93
CA ARG A 46 -29.68 9.04 7.72
C ARG A 46 -28.30 8.59 7.34
N LEU A 47 -27.44 8.38 8.34
CA LEU A 47 -26.10 7.81 8.16
C LEU A 47 -26.07 6.30 8.39
N PHE A 48 -27.05 5.78 9.13
CA PHE A 48 -27.23 4.34 9.38
C PHE A 48 -28.63 3.89 9.03
N HIS A 49 -28.75 2.63 8.63
CA HIS A 49 -30.02 1.89 8.53
C HIS A 49 -29.95 0.60 9.35
N ARG A 50 -31.10 0.06 9.73
CA ARG A 50 -31.18 -1.19 10.49
C ARG A 50 -30.99 -2.39 9.59
N VAL A 51 -30.14 -3.34 10.02
CA VAL A 51 -29.95 -4.64 9.37
C VAL A 51 -30.08 -5.74 10.45
N GLY A 52 -31.20 -6.42 10.48
CA GLY A 52 -31.47 -7.41 11.52
C GLY A 52 -31.42 -6.81 12.94
N ARG A 53 -30.50 -7.33 13.76
CA ARG A 53 -30.22 -6.82 15.12
C ARG A 53 -29.13 -5.76 15.19
N GLY A 54 -28.46 -5.46 14.06
CA GLY A 54 -27.41 -4.47 13.94
C GLY A 54 -27.81 -3.26 13.13
N ILE A 55 -26.81 -2.49 12.76
CA ILE A 55 -26.92 -1.31 11.88
C ILE A 55 -25.82 -1.38 10.83
N ALA A 56 -26.07 -0.83 9.65
CA ALA A 56 -25.07 -0.65 8.60
C ALA A 56 -25.10 0.79 8.09
N LEU A 57 -24.01 1.24 7.48
CA LEU A 57 -23.93 2.55 6.86
C LEU A 57 -24.88 2.64 5.65
N THR A 58 -25.52 3.79 5.49
CA THR A 58 -26.17 4.19 4.23
C THR A 58 -25.09 4.64 3.23
N GLU A 59 -25.48 4.91 1.98
CA GLU A 59 -24.59 5.54 0.99
C GLU A 59 -24.03 6.86 1.54
N ALA A 60 -24.88 7.73 2.10
CA ALA A 60 -24.46 8.97 2.76
C ALA A 60 -23.53 8.67 3.97
N GLY A 61 -23.80 7.59 4.71
CA GLY A 61 -22.96 7.14 5.82
C GLY A 61 -21.56 6.75 5.37
N HIS A 62 -21.41 6.04 4.25
CA HIS A 62 -20.11 5.69 3.69
C HIS A 62 -19.31 6.91 3.25
N VAL A 63 -19.95 7.85 2.56
CA VAL A 63 -19.30 9.13 2.19
C VAL A 63 -18.88 9.88 3.45
N PHE A 64 -19.77 10.01 4.42
CA PHE A 64 -19.47 10.72 5.67
C PHE A 64 -18.40 10.00 6.51
N PHE A 65 -18.31 8.68 6.48
CA PHE A 65 -17.27 7.91 7.17
C PHE A 65 -15.87 8.27 6.68
N THR A 66 -15.70 8.35 5.36
CA THR A 66 -14.43 8.75 4.75
C THR A 66 -14.03 10.17 5.16
N GLU A 67 -14.96 11.13 5.09
CA GLU A 67 -14.71 12.51 5.45
C GLU A 67 -14.46 12.67 6.96
N ALA A 68 -15.23 12.00 7.82
CA ALA A 68 -15.06 12.03 9.27
C ALA A 68 -13.67 11.53 9.70
N ARG A 69 -13.19 10.44 9.09
CA ARG A 69 -11.82 9.92 9.33
C ARG A 69 -10.78 10.94 8.90
N ALA A 70 -10.91 11.52 7.72
CA ALA A 70 -9.97 12.52 7.21
C ALA A 70 -9.90 13.77 8.14
N ILE A 71 -11.03 14.23 8.66
CA ILE A 71 -11.09 15.35 9.62
C ILE A 71 -10.36 15.01 10.93
N LEU A 72 -10.63 13.83 11.53
CA LEU A 72 -9.98 13.43 12.78
C LEU A 72 -8.47 13.27 12.58
N ASN A 73 -8.05 12.61 11.51
CA ASN A 73 -6.65 12.46 11.18
C ASN A 73 -5.96 13.82 10.99
N ARG A 74 -6.66 14.77 10.35
CA ARG A 74 -6.13 16.14 10.19
C ARG A 74 -5.98 16.88 11.51
N ALA A 75 -6.93 16.72 12.41
CA ALA A 75 -6.86 17.32 13.75
C ALA A 75 -5.69 16.74 14.57
N GLU A 76 -5.46 15.44 14.49
CA GLU A 76 -4.33 14.77 15.14
C GLU A 76 -2.97 15.22 14.55
N GLN A 77 -2.87 15.34 13.24
CA GLN A 77 -1.68 15.88 12.58
C GLN A 77 -1.37 17.31 12.99
N ALA A 78 -2.38 18.16 13.08
CA ALA A 78 -2.20 19.53 13.57
C ALA A 78 -1.67 19.56 15.00
N ALA A 79 -2.19 18.70 15.89
CA ALA A 79 -1.71 18.58 17.26
C ALA A 79 -0.25 18.06 17.32
N LEU A 80 0.13 17.11 16.45
CA LEU A 80 1.50 16.62 16.34
C LEU A 80 2.46 17.73 15.86
N THR A 81 2.10 18.47 14.83
CA THR A 81 2.90 19.61 14.33
C THR A 81 3.17 20.64 15.44
N MET A 82 2.14 20.96 16.23
CA MET A 82 2.31 21.89 17.35
C MET A 82 3.24 21.36 18.44
N ARG A 83 3.19 20.06 18.73
CA ARG A 83 4.12 19.41 19.69
C ARG A 83 5.56 19.41 19.17
N GLU A 84 5.77 19.19 17.88
CA GLU A 84 7.10 19.27 17.24
C GLU A 84 7.68 20.69 17.31
N ILE A 85 6.87 21.72 17.07
CA ILE A 85 7.28 23.13 17.19
C ILE A 85 7.65 23.45 18.65
N ALA A 86 6.95 22.88 19.64
CA ALA A 86 7.25 23.03 21.05
C ALA A 86 8.52 22.29 21.51
N GLY A 87 9.28 21.66 20.59
CA GLY A 87 10.53 20.96 20.92
C GLY A 87 10.34 19.59 21.58
N LEU A 88 9.10 19.09 21.63
CA LEU A 88 8.80 17.74 22.10
C LEU A 88 9.05 16.75 20.95
N ALA A 89 10.31 16.35 20.76
CA ALA A 89 10.79 15.41 19.74
C ALA A 89 10.26 13.97 19.93
N ARG A 90 8.96 13.82 20.18
CA ARG A 90 8.26 12.54 20.32
C ARG A 90 7.04 12.52 19.41
N GLY A 91 7.24 12.04 18.19
CA GLY A 91 6.17 11.84 17.21
C GLY A 91 6.02 10.36 16.88
N ARG A 92 4.95 10.02 16.17
CA ARG A 92 4.74 8.72 15.53
C ARG A 92 4.58 8.97 14.04
N LEU A 93 5.45 8.38 13.23
CA LEU A 93 5.35 8.41 11.78
C LEU A 93 4.56 7.18 11.30
N ALA A 94 3.37 7.41 10.75
CA ALA A 94 2.53 6.37 10.18
C ALA A 94 2.90 6.19 8.69
N ILE A 95 3.28 4.98 8.33
CA ILE A 95 3.73 4.59 7.00
C ILE A 95 2.83 3.47 6.49
N LYS A 96 2.40 3.56 5.24
CA LYS A 96 1.83 2.43 4.53
C LYS A 96 2.62 2.16 3.26
N ALA A 97 3.00 0.91 3.02
CA ALA A 97 3.84 0.56 1.89
C ALA A 97 3.33 -0.69 1.17
N SER A 98 3.63 -0.76 -0.13
CA SER A 98 3.41 -1.97 -0.91
C SER A 98 4.29 -3.11 -0.39
N GLN A 99 3.93 -4.34 -0.71
CA GLN A 99 4.59 -5.52 -0.15
C GLN A 99 6.07 -5.58 -0.45
N THR A 100 6.49 -5.32 -1.68
CA THR A 100 7.90 -5.34 -2.06
C THR A 100 8.68 -4.32 -1.23
N ILE A 101 8.19 -3.09 -1.18
CA ILE A 101 8.86 -2.00 -0.49
C ILE A 101 8.88 -2.23 1.03
N ALA A 102 7.76 -2.66 1.62
CA ALA A 102 7.66 -2.90 3.06
C ALA A 102 8.55 -4.03 3.55
N ASN A 103 8.73 -5.10 2.73
CA ASN A 103 9.45 -6.30 3.15
C ASN A 103 10.94 -6.27 2.78
N HIS A 104 11.32 -5.60 1.66
CA HIS A 104 12.67 -5.73 1.11
C HIS A 104 13.43 -4.39 1.04
N PHE A 105 12.75 -3.26 0.86
CA PHE A 105 13.40 -1.96 0.72
C PHE A 105 13.46 -1.14 2.00
N LEU A 106 12.35 -1.00 2.72
CA LEU A 106 12.25 -0.14 3.90
C LEU A 106 12.96 -0.67 5.15
N PRO A 107 12.98 -1.97 5.49
CA PRO A 107 13.35 -2.42 6.83
C PRO A 107 14.71 -1.91 7.31
N LEU A 108 15.78 -2.09 6.55
CA LEU A 108 17.12 -1.63 6.93
C LEU A 108 17.22 -0.11 7.02
N ARG A 109 16.49 0.60 6.16
CA ARG A 109 16.42 2.06 6.14
C ARG A 109 15.68 2.61 7.37
N LEU A 110 14.62 1.91 7.80
CA LEU A 110 13.91 2.24 9.05
C LEU A 110 14.75 1.95 10.29
N VAL A 111 15.59 0.93 10.27
CA VAL A 111 16.60 0.70 11.34
C VAL A 111 17.56 1.88 11.42
N ALA A 112 18.13 2.31 10.29
CA ALA A 112 19.02 3.48 10.25
C ALA A 112 18.31 4.75 10.73
N PHE A 113 17.08 4.97 10.28
CA PHE A 113 16.24 6.08 10.75
C PHE A 113 16.00 6.02 12.26
N ARG A 114 15.70 4.85 12.81
CA ARG A 114 15.45 4.67 14.24
C ARG A 114 16.69 4.95 15.09
N HIS A 115 17.89 4.63 14.58
CA HIS A 115 19.15 4.99 15.24
C HIS A 115 19.38 6.51 15.24
N ALA A 116 19.10 7.18 14.11
CA ALA A 116 19.28 8.63 14.01
C ALA A 116 18.22 9.43 14.79
N TYR A 117 17.00 8.90 14.91
CA TYR A 117 15.84 9.57 15.53
C TYR A 117 15.16 8.67 16.57
N PRO A 118 15.81 8.35 17.71
CA PRO A 118 15.28 7.39 18.68
C PRO A 118 13.99 7.84 19.37
N GLY A 119 13.65 9.12 19.34
CA GLY A 119 12.38 9.67 19.87
C GLY A 119 11.17 9.46 18.97
N VAL A 120 11.34 9.08 17.68
CA VAL A 120 10.26 8.94 16.72
C VAL A 120 9.75 7.50 16.69
N GLY A 121 8.48 7.30 17.03
CA GLY A 121 7.81 6.00 16.85
C GLY A 121 7.52 5.75 15.37
N LEU A 122 7.76 4.54 14.89
CA LEU A 122 7.44 4.12 13.53
C LEU A 122 6.26 3.14 13.57
N ALA A 123 5.26 3.37 12.73
CA ALA A 123 4.15 2.44 12.51
C ALA A 123 4.07 2.15 11.02
N VAL A 124 4.42 0.91 10.63
CA VAL A 124 4.39 0.48 9.24
C VAL A 124 3.26 -0.51 9.04
N SER A 125 2.46 -0.29 8.03
CA SER A 125 1.42 -1.21 7.58
C SER A 125 1.61 -1.55 6.10
N ILE A 126 1.15 -2.72 5.70
CA ILE A 126 1.26 -3.22 4.34
C ILE A 126 -0.09 -3.10 3.63
N GLY A 127 -0.05 -2.83 2.33
CA GLY A 127 -1.19 -2.86 1.45
C GLY A 127 -0.74 -2.93 0.00
N ASN A 128 -1.67 -3.03 -0.95
CA ASN A 128 -1.33 -2.83 -2.35
C ASN A 128 -1.29 -1.33 -2.69
N SER A 129 -0.89 -0.97 -3.91
CA SER A 129 -0.70 0.44 -4.28
C SER A 129 -2.00 1.26 -4.18
N ALA A 130 -3.15 0.67 -4.51
CA ALA A 130 -4.45 1.32 -4.36
C ALA A 130 -4.81 1.58 -2.89
N GLU A 131 -4.54 0.62 -2.01
CA GLU A 131 -4.75 0.77 -0.56
C GLU A 131 -3.79 1.78 0.08
N VAL A 132 -2.55 1.88 -0.42
CA VAL A 132 -1.60 2.90 0.02
C VAL A 132 -2.11 4.29 -0.37
N ALA A 133 -2.52 4.48 -1.62
CA ALA A 133 -3.07 5.74 -2.10
C ALA A 133 -4.29 6.17 -1.27
N ARG A 134 -5.22 5.25 -1.02
CA ARG A 134 -6.39 5.51 -0.18
C ARG A 134 -6.01 5.92 1.24
N ALA A 135 -5.08 5.21 1.89
CA ALA A 135 -4.65 5.52 3.25
C ALA A 135 -4.02 6.92 3.37
N ILE A 136 -3.30 7.38 2.33
CA ILE A 136 -2.79 8.74 2.28
C ILE A 136 -3.93 9.76 2.15
N LEU A 137 -4.90 9.53 1.29
CA LEU A 137 -6.05 10.43 1.11
C LEU A 137 -6.90 10.54 2.38
N GLU A 138 -7.17 9.41 3.04
CA GLU A 138 -7.92 9.33 4.29
C GLU A 138 -7.12 9.83 5.51
N GLY A 139 -5.78 9.90 5.39
CA GLY A 139 -4.88 10.34 6.46
C GLY A 139 -4.54 9.25 7.48
N ASP A 140 -4.77 7.99 7.15
CA ASP A 140 -4.38 6.82 7.94
C ASP A 140 -2.86 6.60 7.92
N ALA A 141 -2.20 7.11 6.88
CA ALA A 141 -0.75 7.17 6.78
C ALA A 141 -0.30 8.58 6.37
N GLU A 142 0.86 9.00 6.85
CA GLU A 142 1.50 10.25 6.46
C GLU A 142 2.37 10.08 5.23
N LEU A 143 3.11 8.97 5.16
CA LEU A 143 3.90 8.58 4.00
C LEU A 143 3.40 7.26 3.44
N GLY A 144 3.19 7.25 2.14
CA GLY A 144 2.97 6.04 1.37
C GLY A 144 4.20 5.67 0.57
N PHE A 145 4.43 4.36 0.36
CA PHE A 145 5.48 3.89 -0.54
C PHE A 145 4.91 2.86 -1.49
N VAL A 146 5.03 3.11 -2.78
CA VAL A 146 4.45 2.26 -3.83
C VAL A 146 5.42 2.05 -4.97
N GLU A 147 5.22 0.98 -5.68
CA GLU A 147 5.80 0.72 -7.00
C GLU A 147 4.71 0.77 -8.07
N GLY A 148 5.11 1.12 -9.28
CA GLY A 148 4.20 1.05 -10.43
C GLY A 148 4.57 2.05 -11.51
N PRO A 149 3.81 2.03 -12.60
CA PRO A 149 3.90 3.08 -13.60
C PRO A 149 3.52 4.41 -12.96
N GLY A 150 4.34 5.44 -13.16
CA GLY A 150 4.11 6.77 -12.59
C GLY A 150 2.70 7.32 -12.86
N GLU A 151 2.12 6.94 -14.00
CA GLU A 151 0.77 7.34 -14.42
C GLU A 151 -0.34 6.81 -13.52
N THR A 152 -0.19 5.62 -12.91
CA THR A 152 -1.18 5.06 -11.97
C THR A 152 -1.22 5.78 -10.63
N LEU A 153 -0.20 6.61 -10.34
CA LEU A 153 -0.10 7.42 -9.14
C LEU A 153 -0.66 8.84 -9.34
N ILE A 154 -1.06 9.19 -10.56
CA ILE A 154 -1.68 10.49 -10.86
C ILE A 154 -3.11 10.48 -10.33
N GLN A 155 -3.26 10.79 -9.06
CA GLN A 155 -4.55 11.01 -8.44
C GLN A 155 -4.62 12.44 -7.92
N PRO A 156 -5.78 13.09 -7.99
CA PRO A 156 -5.99 14.39 -7.36
C PRO A 156 -5.58 14.33 -5.89
N ARG A 157 -4.85 15.34 -5.43
CA ARG A 157 -4.37 15.49 -4.04
C ARG A 157 -3.21 14.57 -3.62
N LEU A 158 -2.67 13.72 -4.49
CA LEU A 158 -1.46 12.97 -4.22
C LEU A 158 -0.25 13.59 -4.90
N ALA A 159 0.84 13.73 -4.16
CA ALA A 159 2.16 14.03 -4.68
C ALA A 159 3.03 12.78 -4.57
N ALA A 160 3.64 12.40 -5.67
CA ALA A 160 4.55 11.26 -5.74
C ALA A 160 5.96 11.75 -6.10
N GLU A 161 6.97 11.29 -5.37
CA GLU A 161 8.38 11.57 -5.67
C GLU A 161 9.15 10.25 -5.83
N PRO A 162 9.99 10.11 -6.87
CA PRO A 162 10.81 8.92 -7.05
C PRO A 162 11.87 8.84 -5.95
N ILE A 163 12.08 7.64 -5.39
CA ILE A 163 13.04 7.40 -4.29
C ILE A 163 14.08 6.33 -4.60
N ALA A 164 13.76 5.36 -5.46
CA ALA A 164 14.67 4.30 -5.85
C ALA A 164 14.18 3.62 -7.14
N GLN A 165 15.05 2.77 -7.70
CA GLN A 165 14.70 1.89 -8.80
C GLN A 165 14.85 0.43 -8.39
N ASP A 166 14.09 -0.43 -9.04
CA ASP A 166 14.04 -1.86 -8.82
C ASP A 166 14.15 -2.61 -10.16
N ARG A 167 14.78 -3.76 -10.13
CA ARG A 167 14.89 -4.68 -11.26
C ARG A 167 13.73 -5.69 -11.21
N LEU A 168 13.03 -5.82 -12.31
CA LEU A 168 12.06 -6.89 -12.51
C LEU A 168 12.72 -8.10 -13.13
N VAL A 169 12.28 -9.29 -12.71
CA VAL A 169 12.71 -10.57 -13.27
C VAL A 169 11.49 -11.42 -13.60
N MET A 170 11.53 -12.08 -14.75
CA MET A 170 10.58 -13.14 -15.09
C MET A 170 11.11 -14.45 -14.53
N VAL A 171 10.30 -15.15 -13.75
CA VAL A 171 10.71 -16.41 -13.10
C VAL A 171 9.72 -17.53 -13.37
N VAL A 172 10.26 -18.74 -13.45
CA VAL A 172 9.54 -20.00 -13.65
C VAL A 172 10.12 -21.10 -12.76
N ALA A 173 9.41 -22.21 -12.60
CA ALA A 173 9.96 -23.42 -11.98
C ALA A 173 11.12 -23.99 -12.80
N PRO A 174 12.07 -24.73 -12.18
CA PRO A 174 13.26 -25.27 -12.89
C PRO A 174 12.93 -26.24 -14.02
N ASP A 175 11.81 -26.95 -13.96
CA ASP A 175 11.31 -27.89 -14.95
C ASP A 175 10.38 -27.28 -16.01
N HIS A 176 10.12 -25.95 -15.91
CA HIS A 176 9.27 -25.24 -16.85
C HIS A 176 9.89 -25.22 -18.27
N PRO A 177 9.07 -25.28 -19.35
CA PRO A 177 9.59 -25.25 -20.73
C PRO A 177 10.49 -24.07 -21.08
N TRP A 178 10.40 -22.96 -20.38
CA TRP A 178 11.24 -21.78 -20.61
C TRP A 178 12.56 -21.78 -19.81
N ALA A 179 12.71 -22.69 -18.85
CA ALA A 179 13.92 -22.74 -18.04
C ALA A 179 15.15 -23.12 -18.89
N GLY A 180 16.17 -22.25 -18.91
CA GLY A 180 17.43 -22.49 -19.64
C GLY A 180 17.34 -22.49 -21.17
N ARG A 181 16.21 -22.06 -21.77
CA ARG A 181 16.00 -22.10 -23.23
C ARG A 181 16.09 -20.78 -23.97
N GLY A 182 16.63 -19.75 -23.32
CA GLY A 182 16.70 -18.39 -23.88
C GLY A 182 15.38 -17.63 -23.73
N THR A 183 15.23 -16.54 -24.48
CA THR A 183 14.06 -15.65 -24.41
C THR A 183 12.88 -16.27 -25.17
N PRO A 184 11.72 -16.51 -24.52
CA PRO A 184 10.50 -16.93 -25.20
C PRO A 184 10.05 -15.86 -26.22
N ASP A 185 9.50 -16.30 -27.36
CA ASP A 185 8.87 -15.37 -28.30
C ASP A 185 7.49 -14.92 -27.81
N ALA A 186 6.90 -13.93 -28.48
CA ALA A 186 5.60 -13.37 -28.11
C ALA A 186 4.48 -14.45 -28.12
N ALA A 187 4.51 -15.39 -29.04
CA ALA A 187 3.52 -16.46 -29.13
C ALA A 187 3.61 -17.41 -27.94
N ALA A 188 4.82 -17.76 -27.52
CA ALA A 188 5.06 -18.58 -26.32
C ALA A 188 4.60 -17.84 -25.04
N LEU A 189 4.85 -16.53 -24.93
CA LEU A 189 4.42 -15.73 -23.79
C LEU A 189 2.89 -15.64 -23.70
N VAL A 190 2.18 -15.48 -24.82
CA VAL A 190 0.71 -15.50 -24.89
C VAL A 190 0.15 -16.86 -24.52
N ALA A 191 0.77 -17.96 -24.99
CA ALA A 191 0.33 -19.33 -24.71
C ALA A 191 0.70 -19.81 -23.30
N GLY A 192 1.52 -19.07 -22.57
CA GLY A 192 1.94 -19.40 -21.21
C GLY A 192 0.87 -19.15 -20.17
N SER A 193 0.89 -19.92 -19.10
CA SER A 193 0.06 -19.69 -17.91
C SER A 193 0.75 -18.76 -16.92
N TRP A 194 0.01 -17.81 -16.37
CA TRP A 194 0.58 -16.77 -15.51
C TRP A 194 -0.02 -16.81 -14.11
N VAL A 195 0.84 -16.57 -13.11
CA VAL A 195 0.42 -16.38 -11.72
C VAL A 195 0.65 -14.91 -11.37
N LEU A 196 -0.43 -14.22 -11.03
CA LEU A 196 -0.40 -12.78 -10.81
C LEU A 196 -0.83 -12.38 -9.41
N ARG A 197 -0.55 -11.15 -9.09
CA ARG A 197 -1.11 -10.45 -7.93
C ARG A 197 -2.54 -10.01 -8.21
N GLU A 198 -3.25 -9.71 -7.13
CA GLU A 198 -4.60 -9.17 -7.13
C GLU A 198 -4.68 -7.80 -7.82
N ASP A 199 -5.91 -7.42 -8.19
CA ASP A 199 -6.18 -6.08 -8.70
C ASP A 199 -5.78 -4.97 -7.71
N GLY A 200 -5.36 -3.81 -8.22
CA GLY A 200 -4.81 -2.71 -7.41
C GLY A 200 -3.35 -2.91 -6.98
N SER A 201 -2.70 -4.03 -7.31
CA SER A 201 -1.28 -4.26 -7.08
C SER A 201 -0.41 -3.53 -8.12
N GLY A 202 0.56 -2.73 -7.66
CA GLY A 202 1.57 -2.13 -8.52
C GLY A 202 2.41 -3.16 -9.26
N THR A 203 2.68 -4.32 -8.64
CA THR A 203 3.39 -5.45 -9.28
C THR A 203 2.58 -5.99 -10.46
N ARG A 204 1.25 -6.15 -10.32
CA ARG A 204 0.37 -6.56 -11.43
C ARG A 204 0.35 -5.51 -12.55
N ALA A 205 0.28 -4.23 -12.22
CA ALA A 205 0.33 -3.17 -13.21
C ALA A 205 1.63 -3.20 -14.02
N MET A 206 2.78 -3.38 -13.35
CA MET A 206 4.09 -3.51 -13.99
C MET A 206 4.19 -4.76 -14.85
N PHE A 207 3.55 -5.88 -14.49
CA PHE A 207 3.48 -7.06 -15.33
C PHE A 207 2.83 -6.75 -16.68
N PHE A 208 1.67 -6.09 -16.67
CA PHE A 208 0.98 -5.72 -17.91
C PHE A 208 1.76 -4.67 -18.73
N GLU A 209 2.41 -3.71 -18.06
CA GLU A 209 3.31 -2.76 -18.75
C GLU A 209 4.49 -3.48 -19.42
N ALA A 210 5.10 -4.44 -18.74
CA ALA A 210 6.19 -5.24 -19.29
C ALA A 210 5.73 -6.04 -20.53
N LEU A 211 4.56 -6.66 -20.48
CA LEU A 211 3.98 -7.37 -21.64
C LEU A 211 3.65 -6.42 -22.80
N ALA A 212 3.07 -5.26 -22.50
CA ALA A 212 2.79 -4.24 -23.53
C ALA A 212 4.08 -3.77 -24.22
N GLY A 213 5.18 -3.60 -23.45
CA GLY A 213 6.51 -3.32 -24.00
C GLY A 213 7.07 -4.42 -24.92
N LEU A 214 6.60 -5.66 -24.76
CA LEU A 214 6.90 -6.80 -25.63
C LEU A 214 5.87 -6.95 -26.79
N GLY A 215 4.93 -6.03 -26.94
CA GLY A 215 3.90 -6.04 -27.99
C GLY A 215 2.75 -7.03 -27.73
N ILE A 216 2.56 -7.46 -26.48
CA ILE A 216 1.52 -8.42 -26.07
C ILE A 216 0.35 -7.70 -25.44
N ASP A 217 -0.86 -7.94 -25.99
CA ASP A 217 -2.10 -7.45 -25.38
C ASP A 217 -2.41 -8.23 -24.10
N HIS A 218 -2.68 -7.52 -23.02
CA HIS A 218 -3.04 -8.12 -21.73
C HIS A 218 -4.29 -9.00 -21.79
N ALA A 219 -5.23 -8.73 -22.70
CA ALA A 219 -6.43 -9.55 -22.90
C ALA A 219 -6.14 -10.93 -23.50
N ALA A 220 -4.95 -11.12 -24.09
CA ALA A 220 -4.54 -12.39 -24.68
C ALA A 220 -3.84 -13.34 -23.69
N VAL A 221 -3.65 -12.90 -22.43
CA VAL A 221 -2.84 -13.63 -21.44
C VAL A 221 -3.73 -14.49 -20.55
N ASP A 222 -3.39 -15.78 -20.39
CA ASP A 222 -4.05 -16.71 -19.46
C ASP A 222 -3.55 -16.49 -18.02
N VAL A 223 -4.41 -15.96 -17.16
CA VAL A 223 -4.14 -15.81 -15.72
C VAL A 223 -4.67 -17.04 -14.99
N ALA A 224 -3.79 -18.02 -14.81
CA ALA A 224 -4.13 -19.29 -14.16
C ALA A 224 -4.50 -19.13 -12.68
N ILE A 225 -3.78 -18.26 -11.96
CA ILE A 225 -3.99 -18.05 -10.52
C ILE A 225 -3.77 -16.57 -10.18
N GLU A 226 -4.68 -15.99 -9.38
CA GLU A 226 -4.52 -14.69 -8.77
C GLU A 226 -4.33 -14.84 -7.25
N LEU A 227 -3.29 -14.19 -6.69
CA LEU A 227 -2.90 -14.32 -5.28
C LEU A 227 -2.61 -12.97 -4.64
N PRO A 228 -2.94 -12.78 -3.34
CA PRO A 228 -2.86 -11.49 -2.66
C PRO A 228 -1.46 -11.15 -2.14
N ALA A 229 -0.44 -11.98 -2.37
CA ALA A 229 0.90 -11.75 -1.83
C ALA A 229 2.01 -12.20 -2.79
N ASN A 230 3.11 -11.41 -2.87
CA ASN A 230 4.28 -11.74 -3.69
C ASN A 230 4.86 -13.12 -3.35
N ASN A 231 4.98 -13.44 -2.06
CA ASN A 231 5.49 -14.74 -1.63
C ASN A 231 4.56 -15.90 -2.04
N SER A 232 3.24 -15.69 -2.02
CA SER A 232 2.28 -16.69 -2.49
C SER A 232 2.40 -16.92 -3.99
N VAL A 233 2.56 -15.85 -4.78
CA VAL A 233 2.83 -15.92 -6.22
C VAL A 233 4.12 -16.70 -6.48
N LEU A 234 5.21 -16.33 -5.79
CA LEU A 234 6.51 -17.00 -5.95
C LEU A 234 6.44 -18.49 -5.56
N THR A 235 5.71 -18.82 -4.49
CA THR A 235 5.52 -20.22 -4.07
C THR A 235 4.73 -21.02 -5.11
N ALA A 236 3.67 -20.45 -5.67
CA ALA A 236 2.88 -21.11 -6.71
C ALA A 236 3.71 -21.36 -7.98
N VAL A 237 4.52 -20.38 -8.40
CA VAL A 237 5.43 -20.51 -9.55
C VAL A 237 6.49 -21.57 -9.27
N SER A 238 7.09 -21.60 -8.08
CA SER A 238 8.06 -22.65 -7.73
C SER A 238 7.45 -24.05 -7.68
N GLY A 239 6.13 -24.15 -7.50
CA GLY A 239 5.34 -25.38 -7.58
C GLY A 239 4.87 -25.74 -9.01
N GLY A 240 5.29 -25.00 -10.03
CA GLY A 240 4.98 -25.30 -11.43
C GLY A 240 3.65 -24.72 -11.94
N ALA A 241 3.04 -23.75 -11.25
CA ALA A 241 1.76 -23.15 -11.67
C ALA A 241 1.85 -22.26 -12.92
N GLY A 242 3.06 -22.00 -13.42
CA GLY A 242 3.30 -21.14 -14.59
C GLY A 242 4.43 -20.14 -14.34
N ALA A 243 4.34 -18.97 -14.97
CA ALA A 243 5.34 -17.90 -14.90
C ALA A 243 4.82 -16.67 -14.15
N THR A 244 5.73 -15.81 -13.72
CA THR A 244 5.40 -14.49 -13.18
C THR A 244 6.52 -13.48 -13.43
N ILE A 245 6.20 -12.18 -13.27
CA ILE A 245 7.19 -11.09 -13.24
C ILE A 245 7.11 -10.43 -11.86
N LEU A 246 8.23 -10.49 -11.13
CA LEU A 246 8.35 -9.94 -9.77
C LEU A 246 9.63 -9.10 -9.64
N SER A 247 9.78 -8.42 -8.51
CA SER A 247 11.04 -7.82 -8.10
C SER A 247 12.13 -8.87 -7.92
N GLU A 248 13.34 -8.58 -8.38
CA GLU A 248 14.52 -9.38 -8.07
C GLU A 248 14.71 -9.55 -6.56
N LEU A 249 14.43 -8.50 -5.77
CA LEU A 249 14.51 -8.55 -4.30
C LEU A 249 13.57 -9.59 -3.69
N VAL A 250 12.39 -9.79 -4.27
CA VAL A 250 11.44 -10.83 -3.84
C VAL A 250 11.92 -12.21 -4.22
N CYS A 251 12.56 -12.35 -5.39
CA CYS A 251 12.98 -13.63 -5.95
C CYS A 251 14.36 -14.08 -5.48
N ALA A 252 15.16 -13.21 -4.88
CA ALA A 252 16.59 -13.44 -4.60
C ALA A 252 16.88 -14.77 -3.89
N ASP A 253 16.21 -15.05 -2.78
CA ASP A 253 16.41 -16.29 -2.02
C ASP A 253 15.97 -17.53 -2.78
N ALA A 254 14.87 -17.43 -3.54
CA ALA A 254 14.35 -18.56 -4.33
C ALA A 254 15.25 -18.86 -5.55
N LEU A 255 15.79 -17.82 -6.19
CA LEU A 255 16.79 -17.94 -7.26
C LEU A 255 18.08 -18.57 -6.74
N ALA A 256 18.61 -18.07 -5.62
CA ALA A 256 19.81 -18.60 -5.00
C ALA A 256 19.67 -20.07 -4.57
N ALA A 257 18.47 -20.44 -4.10
CA ALA A 257 18.14 -21.82 -3.72
C ALA A 257 17.77 -22.73 -4.89
N GLY A 258 17.73 -22.22 -6.13
CA GLY A 258 17.33 -22.99 -7.33
C GLY A 258 15.86 -23.42 -7.33
N LYS A 259 14.99 -22.77 -6.53
CA LYS A 259 13.56 -23.07 -6.48
C LYS A 259 12.80 -22.47 -7.67
N VAL A 260 13.34 -21.43 -8.24
CA VAL A 260 12.89 -20.80 -9.48
C VAL A 260 14.11 -20.45 -10.34
N VAL A 261 13.89 -20.26 -11.63
CA VAL A 261 14.91 -19.89 -12.62
C VAL A 261 14.48 -18.61 -13.31
N GLU A 262 15.41 -17.68 -13.49
CA GLU A 262 15.15 -16.47 -14.27
C GLU A 262 15.09 -16.81 -15.76
N VAL A 263 14.06 -16.32 -16.43
CA VAL A 263 13.91 -16.35 -17.88
C VAL A 263 14.50 -15.05 -18.44
N PRO A 264 15.46 -15.11 -19.37
CA PRO A 264 16.18 -13.94 -19.87
C PRO A 264 15.30 -13.10 -20.80
N VAL A 265 14.45 -12.27 -20.24
CA VAL A 265 13.59 -11.30 -20.94
C VAL A 265 14.01 -9.90 -20.54
N GLN A 266 14.13 -9.02 -21.53
CA GLN A 266 14.42 -7.61 -21.25
C GLN A 266 13.15 -6.92 -20.70
N LEU A 267 13.17 -6.60 -19.43
CA LEU A 267 12.04 -5.97 -18.72
C LEU A 267 12.36 -4.51 -18.37
N PRO A 268 11.36 -3.63 -18.28
CA PRO A 268 11.56 -2.26 -17.84
C PRO A 268 12.04 -2.23 -16.38
N ARG A 269 12.82 -1.21 -16.04
CA ARG A 269 13.10 -0.91 -14.63
C ARG A 269 11.86 -0.30 -13.99
N ARG A 270 11.63 -0.66 -12.73
CA ARG A 270 10.50 -0.17 -11.95
C ARG A 270 10.96 0.90 -10.98
N THR A 271 10.22 2.00 -10.88
CA THR A 271 10.51 3.07 -9.94
C THR A 271 9.70 2.89 -8.65
N TYR A 272 10.34 3.09 -7.51
CA TYR A 272 9.69 3.25 -6.21
C TYR A 272 9.39 4.72 -5.97
N PHE A 273 8.18 4.98 -5.49
CA PHE A 273 7.71 6.32 -5.20
C PHE A 273 7.35 6.46 -3.73
N ALA A 274 7.75 7.59 -3.14
CA ALA A 274 7.14 8.06 -1.92
C ALA A 274 5.92 8.90 -2.28
N VAL A 275 4.79 8.62 -1.64
CA VAL A 275 3.50 9.25 -1.88
C VAL A 275 3.03 9.97 -0.62
N GLN A 276 2.53 11.18 -0.77
CA GLN A 276 1.97 12.00 0.31
C GLN A 276 0.77 12.80 -0.18
N HIS A 277 -0.03 13.28 0.74
CA HIS A 277 -1.12 14.18 0.40
C HIS A 277 -0.56 15.57 0.01
N GLN A 278 -0.97 16.08 -1.15
CA GLN A 278 -0.44 17.32 -1.73
C GLN A 278 -0.64 18.55 -0.83
N ASP A 279 -1.80 18.66 -0.17
CA ASP A 279 -2.19 19.82 0.63
C ASP A 279 -1.82 19.68 2.11
N ARG A 280 -1.16 18.59 2.53
CA ARG A 280 -0.75 18.39 3.92
C ARG A 280 0.70 18.77 4.13
N THR A 281 0.95 19.52 5.22
CA THR A 281 2.30 19.86 5.63
C THR A 281 3.02 18.59 6.09
N ARG A 282 4.20 18.33 5.53
CA ARG A 282 5.09 17.23 5.91
C ARG A 282 5.63 17.47 7.33
N THR A 283 5.55 16.47 8.20
CA THR A 283 6.21 16.54 9.51
C THR A 283 7.74 16.50 9.36
N ARG A 284 8.47 16.94 10.39
CA ARG A 284 9.94 16.83 10.42
C ARG A 284 10.39 15.39 10.33
N ALA A 285 9.67 14.46 10.96
CA ALA A 285 9.97 13.03 10.91
C ALA A 285 9.84 12.46 9.50
N ALA A 286 8.77 12.80 8.77
CA ALA A 286 8.57 12.40 7.39
C ALA A 286 9.64 12.99 6.46
N ALA A 287 9.97 14.28 6.64
CA ALA A 287 11.02 14.94 5.86
C ALA A 287 12.40 14.29 6.09
N ALA A 288 12.73 13.97 7.35
CA ALA A 288 13.98 13.32 7.72
C ALA A 288 14.09 11.89 7.15
N LEU A 289 12.99 11.10 7.19
CA LEU A 289 12.99 9.77 6.56
C LEU A 289 13.23 9.86 5.06
N LEU A 290 12.56 10.78 4.37
CA LEU A 290 12.74 10.93 2.92
C LEU A 290 14.14 11.41 2.55
N ALA A 291 14.76 12.29 3.36
CA ALA A 291 16.16 12.69 3.17
C ALA A 291 17.11 11.47 3.29
N LEU A 292 16.94 10.66 4.34
CA LEU A 292 17.73 9.45 4.53
C LEU A 292 17.57 8.44 3.36
N LEU A 293 16.35 8.30 2.82
CA LEU A 293 16.09 7.40 1.68
C LEU A 293 16.77 7.87 0.38
N ARG A 294 16.96 9.18 0.20
CA ARG A 294 17.65 9.76 -0.97
C ARG A 294 19.18 9.65 -0.87
N GLU A 295 19.72 9.70 0.35
CA GLU A 295 21.17 9.63 0.61
C GLU A 295 21.70 8.20 0.61
N ALA A 296 20.83 7.20 0.79
CA ALA A 296 21.23 5.80 0.78
C ALA A 296 21.70 5.40 -0.63
N PRO A 297 22.89 4.75 -0.77
CA PRO A 297 23.35 4.25 -2.07
C PRO A 297 22.26 3.40 -2.70
N GLN A 298 21.97 3.61 -3.98
CA GLN A 298 21.09 2.73 -4.74
C GLN A 298 21.80 1.38 -4.86
N GLU A 299 21.32 0.37 -4.16
CA GLU A 299 21.80 -1.01 -4.30
C GLU A 299 21.49 -1.47 -5.73
N GLY A 300 22.46 -1.44 -6.61
CA GLY A 300 22.30 -1.82 -8.03
C GLY A 300 23.44 -1.37 -8.95
N GLU A 301 24.37 -0.53 -8.50
CA GLU A 301 25.55 -0.13 -9.30
C GLU A 301 26.86 -0.82 -8.89
N GLY A 302 26.79 -1.79 -7.97
CA GLY A 302 27.97 -2.54 -7.49
C GLY A 302 28.12 -3.91 -8.14
N GLY A 303 28.81 -3.97 -9.30
CA GLY A 303 29.71 -5.07 -9.62
C GLY A 303 29.11 -6.32 -10.27
N ARG A 304 29.18 -6.34 -11.59
CA ARG A 304 29.76 -7.47 -12.35
C ARG A 304 30.56 -6.87 -13.50
N ASP A 305 31.86 -6.65 -13.25
CA ASP A 305 32.89 -6.70 -14.27
C ASP A 305 33.16 -8.17 -14.60
#